data_f0f28fe46f00c4cd45c4f8bc67d24479
#
_entry.id   f0f28fe46f00c4cd45c4f8bc67d24479
#
_cell.length_a   1.000
_cell.length_b   1.000
_cell.length_c   1.000
_cell.angle_alpha   90.00
_cell.angle_beta   90.00
_cell.angle_gamma   90.00
#
_symmetry.space_group_name_H-M   'P 1'
#
loop_
_entity.id
_entity.type
_entity.pdbx_description
1 polymer ?
#
loop_
_entity_poly.entity_id
_entity_poly.type
_entity_poly.pdbx_seq_one_letter_code
_entity_poly.pdbx_strand_id
1 'polypeptide(L)'
;PDDQKLTIEIARIIRVGFLQQNAYHKDDTYVPLEKQFKMMEIILYLYDKGREMVTKGIAIQKLFDCKAFDPLLKMKYDIENDRLDKFDTLKSDIDAKISSITND
;
A
#
# COMPACT_ATOMS: atom_id res chain seq x y z
N PRO A 1 4.24 -14.62 14.05
CA PRO A 1 4.26 -13.28 14.67
C PRO A 1 3.83 -12.20 13.69
N ASP A 2 3.27 -11.12 14.24
CA ASP A 2 2.68 -10.07 13.43
C ASP A 2 3.70 -9.30 12.59
N ASP A 3 4.91 -9.13 13.08
CA ASP A 3 5.97 -8.48 12.30
C ASP A 3 6.31 -9.27 11.04
N GLN A 4 6.28 -10.61 11.11
CA GLN A 4 6.51 -11.46 9.95
C GLN A 4 5.33 -11.38 8.99
N LYS A 5 4.10 -11.38 9.49
CA LYS A 5 2.91 -11.23 8.64
C LYS A 5 2.95 -9.91 7.87
N LEU A 6 3.33 -8.83 8.54
CA LEU A 6 3.47 -7.52 7.91
C LEU A 6 4.53 -7.57 6.81
N THR A 7 5.71 -8.11 7.12
CA THR A 7 6.81 -8.20 6.17
C THR A 7 6.42 -9.01 4.93
N ILE A 8 5.74 -10.14 5.13
CA ILE A 8 5.28 -11.00 4.03
C ILE A 8 4.29 -10.23 3.14
N GLU A 9 3.35 -9.48 3.74
CA GLU A 9 2.36 -8.75 2.96
C GLU A 9 3.00 -7.61 2.19
N ILE A 10 3.93 -6.87 2.79
CA ILE A 10 4.65 -5.81 2.11
C ILE A 10 5.47 -6.37 0.93
N ALA A 11 6.14 -7.51 1.14
CA ALA A 11 6.88 -8.17 0.06
C ALA A 11 5.94 -8.59 -1.08
N ARG A 12 4.74 -9.08 -0.73
CA ARG A 12 3.73 -9.44 -1.73
C ARG A 12 3.26 -8.23 -2.52
N ILE A 13 3.04 -7.11 -1.86
CA ILE A 13 2.63 -5.86 -2.51
C ILE A 13 3.70 -5.40 -3.50
N ILE A 14 4.97 -5.47 -3.11
CA ILE A 14 6.06 -5.09 -4.00
C ILE A 14 6.10 -6.02 -5.21
N ARG A 15 5.99 -7.33 -4.99
CA ARG A 15 6.06 -8.32 -6.07
C ARG A 15 4.85 -8.22 -7.00
N VAL A 16 3.66 -8.18 -6.45
CA VAL A 16 2.41 -8.23 -7.23
C VAL A 16 1.96 -6.85 -7.66
N GLY A 17 2.01 -5.88 -6.76
CA GLY A 17 1.45 -4.56 -7.00
C GLY A 17 2.40 -3.58 -7.68
N PHE A 18 3.70 -3.78 -7.52
CA PHE A 18 4.71 -2.85 -8.02
C PHE A 18 5.48 -3.42 -9.21
N LEU A 19 6.02 -4.64 -9.08
CA LEU A 19 6.91 -5.21 -10.07
C LEU A 19 6.22 -6.04 -11.15
N GLN A 20 5.12 -6.71 -10.80
CA GLN A 20 4.46 -7.61 -11.73
C GLN A 20 3.80 -6.85 -12.87
N GLN A 21 4.03 -7.32 -14.11
CA GLN A 21 3.35 -6.80 -15.29
C GLN A 21 2.11 -7.63 -15.56
N ASN A 22 1.08 -6.95 -16.06
CA ASN A 22 -0.15 -7.61 -16.48
C ASN A 22 -0.28 -7.49 -18.00
N ALA A 23 -0.19 -8.62 -18.71
CA ALA A 23 -0.20 -8.67 -20.17
C ALA A 23 -1.51 -8.17 -20.79
N TYR A 24 -2.57 -8.06 -19.99
CA TYR A 24 -3.88 -7.61 -20.46
C TYR A 24 -4.08 -6.10 -20.34
N HIS A 25 -3.14 -5.37 -19.71
CA HIS A 25 -3.21 -3.92 -19.60
C HIS A 25 -2.30 -3.27 -20.64
N LYS A 26 -2.86 -2.34 -21.41
CA LYS A 26 -2.11 -1.66 -22.46
C LYS A 26 -0.97 -0.80 -21.92
N ASP A 27 -1.14 -0.24 -20.73
CA ASP A 27 -0.18 0.67 -20.13
C ASP A 27 0.80 -0.03 -19.19
N ASP A 28 0.79 -1.37 -19.21
CA ASP A 28 1.57 -2.18 -18.26
C ASP A 28 3.07 -2.09 -18.50
N THR A 29 3.48 -1.62 -19.68
CA THR A 29 4.88 -1.58 -20.04
C THR A 29 5.58 -0.29 -19.61
N TYR A 30 4.85 0.71 -19.09
CA TYR A 30 5.43 2.00 -18.78
C TYR A 30 4.84 2.60 -17.52
N VAL A 31 5.72 2.83 -16.55
CA VAL A 31 5.40 3.59 -15.34
C VAL A 31 6.47 4.66 -15.20
N PRO A 32 6.08 5.96 -15.23
CA PRO A 32 7.04 7.04 -15.07
C PRO A 32 7.81 6.93 -13.77
N LEU A 33 9.06 7.38 -13.77
CA LEU A 33 9.91 7.30 -12.58
C LEU A 33 9.27 7.99 -11.37
N GLU A 34 8.65 9.13 -11.60
CA GLU A 34 7.91 9.85 -10.54
C GLU A 34 6.85 8.97 -9.89
N LYS A 35 6.09 8.25 -10.70
CA LYS A 35 5.06 7.35 -10.19
C LYS A 35 5.68 6.19 -9.42
N GLN A 36 6.80 5.65 -9.90
CA GLN A 36 7.51 4.59 -9.21
C GLN A 36 7.94 5.04 -7.81
N PHE A 37 8.45 6.26 -7.67
CA PHE A 37 8.79 6.82 -6.37
C PHE A 37 7.57 6.96 -5.48
N LYS A 38 6.46 7.44 -6.02
CA LYS A 38 5.21 7.59 -5.26
C LYS A 38 4.69 6.25 -4.77
N MET A 39 4.77 5.22 -5.63
CA MET A 39 4.35 3.88 -5.25
C MET A 39 5.21 3.33 -4.12
N MET A 40 6.53 3.43 -4.23
CA MET A 40 7.43 2.96 -3.19
C MET A 40 7.23 3.75 -1.89
N GLU A 41 7.03 5.06 -2.00
CA GLU A 41 6.82 5.93 -0.85
C GLU A 41 5.58 5.49 -0.05
N ILE A 42 4.47 5.21 -0.72
CA ILE A 42 3.25 4.81 -0.03
C ILE A 42 3.37 3.40 0.56
N ILE A 43 4.11 2.50 -0.10
CA ILE A 43 4.37 1.17 0.42
C ILE A 43 5.16 1.27 1.73
N LEU A 44 6.24 2.07 1.74
CA LEU A 44 7.06 2.25 2.93
C LEU A 44 6.28 2.95 4.05
N TYR A 45 5.41 3.89 3.68
CA TYR A 45 4.55 4.57 4.64
C TYR A 45 3.66 3.58 5.38
N LEU A 46 2.98 2.70 4.64
CA LEU A 46 2.12 1.70 5.26
C LEU A 46 2.92 0.68 6.07
N TYR A 47 4.11 0.32 5.60
CA TYR A 47 5.00 -0.56 6.36
C TYR A 47 5.36 0.06 7.71
N ASP A 48 5.73 1.34 7.73
CA ASP A 48 6.09 2.03 8.97
C ASP A 48 4.90 2.11 9.92
N LYS A 49 3.71 2.40 9.40
CA LYS A 49 2.49 2.43 10.21
C LYS A 49 2.16 1.06 10.80
N GLY A 50 2.33 0.02 9.99
CA GLY A 50 2.13 -1.36 10.45
C GLY A 50 3.09 -1.73 11.56
N ARG A 51 4.36 -1.32 11.44
CA ARG A 51 5.37 -1.57 12.47
C ARG A 51 5.02 -0.85 13.78
N GLU A 52 4.56 0.39 13.69
CA GLU A 52 4.10 1.12 14.87
C GLU A 52 2.98 0.37 15.59
N MET A 53 2.03 -0.16 14.82
CA MET A 53 0.91 -0.93 15.36
C MET A 53 1.41 -2.18 16.08
N VAL A 54 2.30 -2.93 15.46
CA VAL A 54 2.87 -4.14 16.04
C VAL A 54 3.60 -3.80 17.36
N THR A 55 4.38 -2.75 17.36
CA THR A 55 5.09 -2.28 18.55
C THR A 55 4.14 -1.93 19.69
N LYS A 56 2.97 -1.37 19.37
CA LYS A 56 1.95 -1.02 20.35
C LYS A 56 1.07 -2.20 20.77
N GLY A 57 1.33 -3.38 20.22
CA GLY A 57 0.53 -4.56 20.52
C GLY A 57 -0.81 -4.61 19.81
N ILE A 58 -1.00 -3.81 18.76
CA ILE A 58 -2.22 -3.83 17.95
C ILE A 58 -2.07 -4.93 16.91
N ALA A 59 -3.07 -5.83 16.83
CA ALA A 59 -3.01 -6.96 15.90
C ALA A 59 -2.99 -6.50 14.45
N ILE A 60 -2.03 -7.02 13.67
CA ILE A 60 -1.88 -6.67 12.25
C ILE A 60 -3.10 -7.12 11.42
N GLN A 61 -3.85 -8.12 11.91
CA GLN A 61 -5.07 -8.58 11.26
C GLN A 61 -6.06 -7.45 11.04
N LYS A 62 -6.03 -6.42 11.89
CA LYS A 62 -6.91 -5.26 11.74
C LYS A 62 -6.65 -4.49 10.45
N LEU A 63 -5.40 -4.46 9.97
CA LEU A 63 -5.08 -3.86 8.67
C LEU A 63 -5.64 -4.69 7.51
N PHE A 64 -5.62 -6.01 7.63
CA PHE A 64 -6.25 -6.88 6.64
C PHE A 64 -7.77 -6.72 6.64
N ASP A 65 -8.37 -6.66 7.83
CA ASP A 65 -9.82 -6.56 7.97
C ASP A 65 -10.37 -5.26 7.39
N CYS A 66 -9.64 -4.16 7.55
CA CYS A 66 -10.06 -2.86 6.98
C CYS A 66 -9.60 -2.67 5.54
N LYS A 67 -8.92 -3.68 4.97
CA LYS A 67 -8.45 -3.69 3.58
C LYS A 67 -7.49 -2.54 3.26
N ALA A 68 -6.65 -2.18 4.23
CA ALA A 68 -5.67 -1.10 4.04
C ALA A 68 -4.62 -1.46 2.98
N PHE A 69 -4.31 -2.75 2.81
CA PHE A 69 -3.33 -3.19 1.83
C PHE A 69 -3.86 -3.24 0.40
N ASP A 70 -5.17 -3.44 0.22
CA ASP A 70 -5.76 -3.70 -1.09
C ASP A 70 -5.47 -2.60 -2.13
N PRO A 71 -5.59 -1.30 -1.79
CA PRO A 71 -5.30 -0.26 -2.78
C PRO A 71 -3.86 -0.27 -3.29
N LEU A 72 -2.92 -0.74 -2.48
CA LEU A 72 -1.52 -0.79 -2.89
C LEU A 72 -1.26 -1.90 -3.92
N LEU A 73 -2.08 -2.93 -3.91
CA LEU A 73 -2.00 -3.99 -4.93
C LEU A 73 -2.51 -3.52 -6.29
N LYS A 74 -3.36 -2.47 -6.30
CA LYS A 74 -4.03 -2.00 -7.51
C LYS A 74 -3.56 -0.64 -8.00
N MET A 75 -2.79 0.09 -7.21
CA MET A 75 -2.45 1.49 -7.49
C MET A 75 -1.74 1.71 -8.82
N LYS A 76 -0.98 0.71 -9.29
CA LYS A 76 -0.28 0.80 -10.56
C LYS A 76 -1.24 1.05 -11.71
N TYR A 77 -2.42 0.45 -11.65
CA TYR A 77 -3.45 0.57 -12.69
C TYR A 77 -4.54 1.57 -12.33
N ASP A 78 -4.89 1.65 -11.05
CA ASP A 78 -5.99 2.51 -10.60
C ASP A 78 -5.63 3.99 -10.59
N ILE A 79 -4.33 4.31 -10.44
CA ILE A 79 -3.87 5.69 -10.46
C ILE A 79 -3.20 5.95 -11.82
N GLU A 80 -3.77 6.87 -12.58
CA GLU A 80 -3.24 7.23 -13.89
C GLU A 80 -1.88 7.91 -13.76
N ASN A 81 -1.03 7.74 -14.77
CA ASN A 81 0.34 8.27 -14.75
C ASN A 81 0.39 9.79 -14.65
N ASP A 82 -0.67 10.48 -15.05
CA ASP A 82 -0.77 11.94 -14.99
C ASP A 82 -1.61 12.45 -13.82
N ARG A 83 -1.97 11.56 -12.89
CA ARG A 83 -2.78 11.92 -11.71
C ARG A 83 -2.09 11.50 -10.43
N LEU A 84 -0.84 11.93 -10.28
CA LEU A 84 -0.05 11.58 -9.10
C LEU A 84 -0.58 12.22 -7.82
N ASP A 85 -1.42 13.24 -7.93
CA ASP A 85 -2.16 13.82 -6.82
C ASP A 85 -3.03 12.78 -6.11
N LYS A 86 -3.45 11.72 -6.81
CA LYS A 86 -4.25 10.66 -6.21
C LYS A 86 -3.50 9.84 -5.16
N PHE A 87 -2.16 9.90 -5.16
CA PHE A 87 -1.38 9.28 -4.07
C PHE A 87 -1.62 9.97 -2.73
N ASP A 88 -1.85 11.28 -2.74
CA ASP A 88 -2.19 12.02 -1.52
C ASP A 88 -3.55 11.57 -0.98
N THR A 89 -4.52 11.36 -1.86
CA THR A 89 -5.83 10.83 -1.49
C THR A 89 -5.70 9.43 -0.91
N LEU A 90 -4.90 8.57 -1.56
CA LEU A 90 -4.64 7.22 -1.09
C LEU A 90 -4.04 7.23 0.32
N LYS A 91 -3.06 8.09 0.56
CA LYS A 91 -2.44 8.22 1.87
C LYS A 91 -3.45 8.67 2.92
N SER A 92 -4.30 9.65 2.59
CA SER A 92 -5.35 10.11 3.50
C SER A 92 -6.34 8.99 3.83
N ASP A 93 -6.70 8.19 2.85
CA ASP A 93 -7.62 7.06 3.05
C ASP A 93 -7.00 6.01 3.98
N ILE A 94 -5.70 5.72 3.80
CA ILE A 94 -4.96 4.81 4.68
C ILE A 94 -4.93 5.36 6.11
N ASP A 95 -4.64 6.66 6.27
CA ASP A 95 -4.59 7.29 7.57
C ASP A 95 -5.96 7.22 8.28
N ALA A 96 -7.05 7.42 7.54
CA ALA A 96 -8.40 7.33 8.09
C ALA A 96 -8.69 5.91 8.60
N LYS A 97 -8.28 4.89 7.83
CA LYS A 97 -8.46 3.49 8.24
C LYS A 97 -7.66 3.17 9.49
N ILE A 98 -6.41 3.62 9.55
CA ILE A 98 -5.55 3.38 10.71
C ILE A 98 -6.09 4.09 11.95
N SER A 99 -6.55 5.34 11.80
CA SER A 99 -7.16 6.08 12.91
C SER A 99 -8.38 5.37 13.46
N SER A 100 -9.19 4.79 12.58
CA SER A 100 -10.36 4.00 12.97
C SER A 100 -9.96 2.79 13.82
N ILE A 101 -8.84 2.15 13.49
CA ILE A 101 -8.32 0.99 14.24
C ILE A 101 -7.78 1.43 15.60
N THR A 102 -6.98 2.48 15.61
CA THR A 102 -6.21 2.86 16.81
C THR A 102 -7.03 3.62 17.83
N ASN A 103 -8.18 4.17 17.42
CA ASN A 103 -9.08 4.91 18.32
C ASN A 103 -10.18 4.04 18.93
N ASP A 104 -10.22 2.76 18.60
CA ASP A 104 -11.20 1.81 19.15
C ASP A 104 -10.77 1.30 20.53
#